data_fffdef1fd477ca57a8a9ac4d554d0049
#
_entry.id   fffdef1fd477ca57a8a9ac4d554d0049
#
_cell.length_a   1.000
_cell.length_b   1.000
_cell.length_c   1.000
_cell.angle_alpha   90.00
_cell.angle_beta   90.00
_cell.angle_gamma   90.00
#
_symmetry.space_group_name_H-M   'P 1'
#
loop_
_entity.id
_entity.type
_entity.pdbx_description
1 polymer ?
#
loop_
_entity_poly.entity_id
_entity_poly.type
_entity_poly.pdbx_seq_one_letter_code
_entity_poly.pdbx_strand_id
1 'polypeptide(L)'
;INGCDEGLFVEFDFDKDFGPGADGVKASDDFFTGGKNPLTEHPGGMPSKCAVGNILYSWVYAYNHDTIGKKKPKTVKDFFNTKKFPGKRGIYNSPTAFLEVALAADGIKPGKGGAKIYDALRTEEGVTRAINKVETLCKDPNGGCVFWSAGAKPPELLMSGEVVMATGWNG
;
A
#
# COMPACT_ATOMS: atom_id res chain seq x y z
N ILE A 1 1.94 -13.70 -12.01
CA ILE A 1 2.93 -13.32 -12.94
C ILE A 1 3.97 -14.41 -13.08
N ASN A 2 4.63 -14.89 -12.05
CA ASN A 2 5.55 -16.01 -12.16
C ASN A 2 4.94 -17.21 -12.91
N GLY A 3 3.68 -17.54 -12.65
CA GLY A 3 3.00 -18.61 -13.36
C GLY A 3 2.79 -18.36 -14.86
N CYS A 4 2.68 -17.09 -15.29
CA CYS A 4 2.64 -16.72 -16.70
C CYS A 4 4.01 -16.92 -17.35
N ASP A 5 5.08 -16.47 -16.67
CA ASP A 5 6.45 -16.58 -17.15
C ASP A 5 6.92 -18.06 -17.22
N GLU A 6 6.34 -18.91 -16.38
CA GLU A 6 6.58 -20.36 -16.34
C GLU A 6 5.65 -21.15 -17.30
N GLY A 7 4.79 -20.47 -18.03
CA GLY A 7 3.86 -21.11 -18.98
C GLY A 7 2.74 -21.92 -18.32
N LEU A 8 2.43 -21.67 -17.04
CA LEU A 8 1.36 -22.36 -16.30
C LEU A 8 -0.02 -21.81 -16.61
N PHE A 9 -0.11 -20.62 -17.19
CA PHE A 9 -1.36 -19.96 -17.57
C PHE A 9 -1.41 -19.71 -19.06
N VAL A 10 -2.62 -19.74 -19.61
CA VAL A 10 -2.88 -19.41 -21.00
C VAL A 10 -2.78 -17.90 -21.18
N GLU A 11 -2.08 -17.45 -22.23
CA GLU A 11 -2.07 -16.04 -22.63
C GLU A 11 -3.40 -15.65 -23.28
N PHE A 12 -3.90 -14.48 -22.96
CA PHE A 12 -5.07 -13.88 -23.61
C PHE A 12 -4.67 -13.10 -24.86
N ASP A 13 -5.45 -13.24 -25.91
CA ASP A 13 -5.58 -12.25 -26.98
C ASP A 13 -6.70 -11.29 -26.55
N PHE A 14 -6.32 -10.17 -25.92
CA PHE A 14 -7.27 -9.25 -25.27
C PHE A 14 -8.38 -8.78 -26.21
N ASP A 15 -8.05 -8.43 -27.45
CA ASP A 15 -9.01 -7.88 -28.38
C ASP A 15 -9.94 -8.95 -28.96
N LYS A 16 -9.47 -10.20 -29.04
CA LYS A 16 -10.26 -11.34 -29.51
C LYS A 16 -11.09 -11.97 -28.39
N ASP A 17 -10.47 -12.16 -27.21
CA ASP A 17 -11.06 -12.94 -26.13
C ASP A 17 -12.09 -12.12 -25.32
N PHE A 18 -11.90 -10.80 -25.22
CA PHE A 18 -12.79 -9.91 -24.45
C PHE A 18 -13.62 -8.97 -25.32
N GLY A 19 -13.16 -8.65 -26.53
CA GLY A 19 -13.81 -7.67 -27.39
C GLY A 19 -13.70 -6.23 -26.88
N PRO A 20 -14.28 -5.25 -27.59
CA PRO A 20 -14.27 -3.86 -27.17
C PRO A 20 -15.24 -3.59 -26.03
N GLY A 21 -14.93 -2.58 -25.22
CA GLY A 21 -15.84 -2.03 -24.21
C GLY A 21 -17.12 -1.42 -24.83
N ALA A 22 -18.09 -1.10 -24.00
CA ALA A 22 -19.35 -0.48 -24.43
C ALA A 22 -19.14 0.90 -25.09
N ASP A 23 -18.05 1.56 -24.84
CA ASP A 23 -17.58 2.82 -25.41
C ASP A 23 -16.76 2.64 -26.70
N GLY A 24 -16.57 1.38 -27.15
CA GLY A 24 -15.81 1.04 -28.35
C GLY A 24 -14.29 1.01 -28.15
N VAL A 25 -13.80 1.19 -26.93
CA VAL A 25 -12.37 1.08 -26.62
C VAL A 25 -11.95 -0.38 -26.68
N LYS A 26 -10.83 -0.68 -27.35
CA LYS A 26 -10.30 -2.04 -27.46
C LYS A 26 -9.86 -2.56 -26.08
N ALA A 27 -10.08 -3.83 -25.82
CA ALA A 27 -9.70 -4.47 -24.55
C ALA A 27 -8.19 -4.32 -24.27
N SER A 28 -7.34 -4.40 -25.28
CA SER A 28 -5.89 -4.16 -25.16
C SER A 28 -5.50 -2.75 -24.69
N ASP A 29 -6.36 -1.77 -24.95
CA ASP A 29 -6.17 -0.37 -24.53
C ASP A 29 -6.87 -0.07 -23.18
N ASP A 30 -7.95 -0.77 -22.86
CA ASP A 30 -8.79 -0.54 -21.68
C ASP A 30 -8.27 -1.29 -20.44
N PHE A 31 -7.88 -2.55 -20.59
CA PHE A 31 -7.28 -3.29 -19.50
C PHE A 31 -5.86 -2.81 -19.21
N PHE A 32 -5.49 -2.78 -17.93
CA PHE A 32 -4.21 -2.29 -17.42
C PHE A 32 -2.98 -3.13 -17.85
N THR A 33 -2.96 -3.59 -19.10
CA THR A 33 -1.92 -4.47 -19.65
C THR A 33 -0.95 -3.78 -20.58
N GLY A 34 -1.28 -2.59 -21.09
CA GLY A 34 -0.47 -1.86 -22.05
C GLY A 34 0.17 -0.60 -21.47
N GLY A 35 1.42 -0.35 -21.80
CA GLY A 35 2.28 0.71 -21.30
C GLY A 35 1.87 2.18 -21.56
N LYS A 36 0.60 2.44 -21.82
CA LYS A 36 0.04 3.80 -21.91
C LYS A 36 -0.69 4.25 -20.66
N ASN A 37 -0.99 3.34 -19.74
CA ASN A 37 -1.66 3.68 -18.48
C ASN A 37 -0.59 4.09 -17.45
N PRO A 38 -0.70 5.29 -16.83
CA PRO A 38 0.26 5.75 -15.83
C PRO A 38 0.35 4.83 -14.60
N LEU A 39 -0.62 3.93 -14.40
CA LEU A 39 -0.59 2.91 -13.34
C LEU A 39 0.26 1.70 -13.71
N THR A 40 0.53 1.44 -14.99
CA THR A 40 1.41 0.36 -15.44
C THR A 40 2.89 0.76 -15.47
N GLU A 41 3.20 2.07 -15.39
CA GLU A 41 4.57 2.57 -15.19
C GLU A 41 5.04 2.41 -13.73
N HIS A 42 4.17 1.93 -12.82
CA HIS A 42 4.57 1.59 -11.47
C HIS A 42 5.39 0.29 -11.45
N PRO A 43 6.44 0.22 -10.61
CA PRO A 43 7.22 -1.02 -10.40
C PRO A 43 6.44 -2.18 -9.78
N GLY A 44 5.15 -2.17 -9.78
CA GLY A 44 4.20 -3.20 -9.37
C GLY A 44 3.01 -3.27 -10.29
N GLY A 45 2.97 -2.44 -11.32
CA GLY A 45 1.99 -2.53 -12.41
C GLY A 45 2.20 -3.82 -13.17
N MET A 46 1.14 -4.51 -13.49
CA MET A 46 1.15 -5.85 -14.06
C MET A 46 0.87 -5.81 -15.58
N PRO A 47 1.86 -5.59 -16.44
CA PRO A 47 1.71 -6.03 -17.81
C PRO A 47 1.78 -7.56 -17.78
N SER A 48 0.65 -8.23 -17.83
CA SER A 48 0.60 -9.67 -17.94
C SER A 48 -0.38 -10.03 -19.04
N LYS A 49 0.06 -10.84 -19.98
CA LYS A 49 -0.83 -11.41 -21.00
C LYS A 49 -1.75 -12.49 -20.43
N CYS A 50 -1.46 -12.99 -19.23
CA CYS A 50 -2.20 -14.09 -18.61
C CYS A 50 -3.13 -13.63 -17.48
N ALA A 51 -3.31 -12.33 -17.29
CA ALA A 51 -4.14 -11.80 -16.21
C ALA A 51 -4.85 -10.51 -16.61
N VAL A 52 -6.04 -10.33 -16.08
CA VAL A 52 -6.87 -9.14 -16.26
C VAL A 52 -6.91 -8.38 -14.94
N GLY A 53 -6.67 -7.06 -14.97
CA GLY A 53 -6.85 -6.21 -13.82
C GLY A 53 -8.32 -6.18 -13.41
N ASN A 54 -8.61 -6.57 -12.17
CA ASN A 54 -9.98 -6.65 -11.66
C ASN A 54 -10.30 -5.51 -10.69
N ILE A 55 -9.34 -5.13 -9.84
CA ILE A 55 -9.55 -4.13 -8.81
C ILE A 55 -8.30 -3.27 -8.63
N LEU A 56 -8.53 -1.99 -8.43
CA LEU A 56 -7.52 -1.03 -8.02
C LEU A 56 -7.85 -0.52 -6.61
N TYR A 57 -6.87 -0.55 -5.72
CA TYR A 57 -7.01 -0.01 -4.37
C TYR A 57 -5.74 0.71 -3.95
N SER A 58 -5.87 1.57 -2.95
CA SER A 58 -4.74 2.26 -2.34
C SER A 58 -4.54 1.80 -0.90
N TRP A 59 -3.30 1.71 -0.50
CA TRP A 59 -2.95 1.69 0.91
C TRP A 59 -3.14 3.08 1.50
N VAL A 60 -3.92 3.14 2.54
CA VAL A 60 -4.20 4.38 3.27
C VAL A 60 -3.95 4.17 4.76
N TYR A 61 -3.84 5.25 5.51
CA TYR A 61 -4.10 5.17 6.93
C TYR A 61 -5.35 5.99 7.28
N ALA A 62 -6.11 5.47 8.20
CA ALA A 62 -7.29 6.09 8.76
C ALA A 62 -7.09 6.40 10.24
N TYR A 63 -7.91 7.28 10.78
CA TYR A 63 -7.95 7.58 12.20
C TYR A 63 -9.40 7.81 12.64
N ASN A 64 -9.67 7.56 13.91
CA ASN A 64 -10.97 7.89 14.48
C ASN A 64 -11.03 9.42 14.70
N HIS A 65 -11.90 10.07 13.94
CA HIS A 65 -12.06 11.54 13.94
C HIS A 65 -12.38 12.10 15.33
N ASP A 66 -13.18 11.40 16.11
CA ASP A 66 -13.69 11.88 17.38
C ASP A 66 -12.66 11.73 18.51
N THR A 67 -11.81 10.69 18.42
CA THR A 67 -10.82 10.39 19.47
C THR A 67 -9.45 11.02 19.22
N ILE A 68 -9.09 11.35 17.96
CA ILE A 68 -7.76 11.86 17.61
C ILE A 68 -7.46 13.28 18.15
N GLY A 69 -8.45 13.96 18.68
CA GLY A 69 -8.32 15.33 19.19
C GLY A 69 -8.44 16.42 18.11
N LYS A 70 -8.17 17.67 18.50
CA LYS A 70 -8.34 18.84 17.60
C LYS A 70 -7.35 18.86 16.43
N LYS A 71 -6.12 18.43 16.65
CA LYS A 71 -5.09 18.36 15.60
C LYS A 71 -5.26 17.07 14.83
N LYS A 72 -5.47 17.17 13.52
CA LYS A 72 -5.64 16.01 12.65
C LYS A 72 -4.32 15.63 11.97
N PRO A 73 -4.03 14.34 11.78
CA PRO A 73 -2.87 13.90 11.02
C PRO A 73 -3.05 14.27 9.54
N LYS A 74 -1.95 14.62 8.87
CA LYS A 74 -1.95 15.07 7.48
C LYS A 74 -0.96 14.34 6.59
N THR A 75 0.04 13.72 7.18
CA THR A 75 1.15 13.10 6.46
C THR A 75 1.50 11.75 7.05
N VAL A 76 2.17 10.91 6.29
CA VAL A 76 2.69 9.62 6.78
C VAL A 76 3.62 9.78 8.00
N LYS A 77 4.30 10.92 8.14
CA LYS A 77 5.09 11.22 9.33
C LYS A 77 4.25 11.33 10.60
N ASP A 78 3.01 11.82 10.47
CA ASP A 78 2.10 11.94 11.61
C ASP A 78 1.68 10.55 12.14
N PHE A 79 1.62 9.52 11.28
CA PHE A 79 1.37 8.15 11.71
C PHE A 79 2.43 7.63 12.68
N PHE A 80 3.69 8.03 12.48
CA PHE A 80 4.83 7.64 13.33
C PHE A 80 5.10 8.60 14.49
N ASN A 81 4.37 9.72 14.57
CA ASN A 81 4.60 10.73 15.62
C ASN A 81 3.70 10.48 16.84
N THR A 82 4.17 9.62 17.74
CA THR A 82 3.49 9.24 18.98
C THR A 82 3.44 10.34 20.02
N LYS A 83 4.38 11.32 19.96
CA LYS A 83 4.34 12.50 20.83
C LYS A 83 3.18 13.43 20.48
N LYS A 84 2.91 13.60 19.19
CA LYS A 84 1.82 14.47 18.72
C LYS A 84 0.47 13.75 18.75
N PHE A 85 0.47 12.46 18.47
CA PHE A 85 -0.69 11.59 18.41
C PHE A 85 -0.42 10.33 19.24
N PRO A 86 -0.55 10.40 20.57
CA PRO A 86 -0.31 9.24 21.43
C PRO A 86 -1.36 8.15 21.20
N GLY A 87 -0.97 6.90 21.42
CA GLY A 87 -1.80 5.72 21.30
C GLY A 87 -1.29 4.72 20.27
N LYS A 88 -1.84 3.53 20.28
CA LYS A 88 -1.42 2.41 19.41
C LYS A 88 -1.76 2.64 17.94
N ARG A 89 -1.04 1.92 17.08
CA ARG A 89 -1.25 1.88 15.63
C ARG A 89 -1.69 0.50 15.19
N GLY A 90 -2.75 0.43 14.39
CA GLY A 90 -3.15 -0.78 13.68
C GLY A 90 -2.28 -0.96 12.42
N ILE A 91 -1.56 -2.05 12.30
CA ILE A 91 -0.62 -2.30 11.21
C ILE A 91 -0.92 -3.65 10.57
N TYR A 92 -0.94 -3.70 9.23
CA TYR A 92 -1.07 -4.97 8.53
C TYR A 92 0.12 -5.88 8.84
N ASN A 93 -0.17 -7.14 9.14
CA ASN A 93 0.83 -8.15 9.48
C ASN A 93 1.56 -8.67 8.22
N SER A 94 2.15 -7.74 7.48
CA SER A 94 2.98 -8.01 6.30
C SER A 94 3.93 -6.85 6.09
N PRO A 95 5.13 -7.06 5.57
CA PRO A 95 6.05 -5.98 5.19
C PRO A 95 5.53 -5.14 4.03
N THR A 96 4.61 -5.68 3.21
CA THR A 96 4.08 -5.05 2.00
C THR A 96 3.44 -3.70 2.30
N ALA A 97 3.80 -2.69 1.54
CA ALA A 97 3.41 -1.29 1.63
C ALA A 97 3.84 -0.58 2.93
N PHE A 98 4.04 -1.29 4.04
CA PHE A 98 4.35 -0.62 5.30
C PHE A 98 5.83 -0.24 5.44
N LEU A 99 6.76 -1.01 4.85
CA LEU A 99 8.18 -0.64 4.79
C LEU A 99 8.38 0.60 3.91
N GLU A 100 7.65 0.72 2.81
CA GLU A 100 7.65 1.90 1.96
C GLU A 100 7.17 3.14 2.72
N VAL A 101 6.08 3.01 3.46
CA VAL A 101 5.52 4.08 4.30
C VAL A 101 6.50 4.46 5.42
N ALA A 102 7.18 3.49 6.03
CA ALA A 102 8.19 3.73 7.06
C ALA A 102 9.37 4.55 6.52
N LEU A 103 9.90 4.20 5.34
CA LEU A 103 10.98 4.96 4.70
C LEU A 103 10.54 6.37 4.29
N ALA A 104 9.32 6.53 3.78
CA ALA A 104 8.76 7.84 3.46
C ALA A 104 8.63 8.71 4.73
N ALA A 105 8.16 8.14 5.83
CA ALA A 105 8.08 8.80 7.13
C ALA A 105 9.45 9.16 7.70
N ASP A 106 10.46 8.33 7.40
CA ASP A 106 11.85 8.55 7.81
C ASP A 106 12.60 9.54 6.92
N GLY A 107 11.95 10.10 5.90
CA GLY A 107 12.44 11.22 5.11
C GLY A 107 12.96 10.88 3.72
N ILE A 108 12.88 9.63 3.29
CA ILE A 108 13.16 9.30 1.89
C ILE A 108 12.03 9.87 1.03
N LYS A 109 12.36 10.79 0.14
CA LYS A 109 11.40 11.32 -0.84
C LYS A 109 11.12 10.23 -1.88
N PRO A 110 9.84 9.89 -2.17
CA PRO A 110 9.52 8.79 -3.06
C PRO A 110 10.14 8.88 -4.47
N GLY A 111 10.25 10.09 -5.00
CA GLY A 111 10.62 10.27 -6.40
C GLY A 111 9.45 9.95 -7.35
N LYS A 112 9.70 9.93 -8.67
CA LYS A 112 8.69 9.53 -9.65
C LYS A 112 8.32 8.05 -9.41
N GLY A 113 7.03 7.76 -9.28
CA GLY A 113 6.53 6.39 -9.09
C GLY A 113 7.05 5.65 -7.83
N GLY A 114 7.60 6.37 -6.86
CA GLY A 114 8.16 5.72 -5.66
C GLY A 114 9.57 5.13 -5.84
N ALA A 115 10.21 5.32 -6.99
CA ALA A 115 11.46 4.66 -7.36
C ALA A 115 12.53 4.72 -6.28
N LYS A 116 12.74 5.87 -5.63
CA LYS A 116 13.77 6.02 -4.59
C LYS A 116 13.51 5.19 -3.34
N ILE A 117 12.25 4.92 -3.02
CA ILE A 117 11.88 4.05 -1.89
C ILE A 117 12.18 2.60 -2.28
N TYR A 118 11.80 2.18 -3.48
CA TYR A 118 12.07 0.83 -3.95
C TYR A 118 13.57 0.57 -4.14
N ASP A 119 14.33 1.55 -4.61
CA ASP A 119 15.79 1.44 -4.69
C ASP A 119 16.41 1.24 -3.30
N ALA A 120 15.93 1.96 -2.28
CA ALA A 120 16.37 1.76 -0.91
C ALA A 120 15.99 0.35 -0.39
N LEU A 121 14.77 -0.12 -0.65
CA LEU A 121 14.31 -1.45 -0.21
C LEU A 121 15.01 -2.63 -0.93
N ARG A 122 15.75 -2.39 -2.00
CA ARG A 122 16.61 -3.40 -2.62
C ARG A 122 17.95 -3.58 -1.90
N THR A 123 18.23 -2.76 -0.89
CA THR A 123 19.47 -2.83 -0.10
C THR A 123 19.17 -3.30 1.31
N GLU A 124 20.11 -4.05 1.92
CA GLU A 124 20.02 -4.47 3.31
C GLU A 124 19.92 -3.27 4.27
N GLU A 125 20.67 -2.20 3.99
CA GLU A 125 20.63 -0.95 4.77
C GLU A 125 19.23 -0.33 4.75
N GLY A 126 18.60 -0.22 3.59
CA GLY A 126 17.27 0.36 3.45
C GLY A 126 16.19 -0.47 4.12
N VAL A 127 16.25 -1.79 4.00
CA VAL A 127 15.34 -2.71 4.70
C VAL A 127 15.51 -2.59 6.22
N THR A 128 16.74 -2.63 6.71
CA THR A 128 17.05 -2.47 8.13
C THR A 128 16.55 -1.13 8.67
N ARG A 129 16.75 -0.05 7.93
CA ARG A 129 16.26 1.29 8.27
C ARG A 129 14.73 1.33 8.37
N ALA A 130 14.02 0.70 7.44
CA ALA A 130 12.57 0.62 7.47
C ALA A 130 12.07 -0.17 8.68
N ILE A 131 12.67 -1.33 8.96
CA ILE A 131 12.33 -2.17 10.11
C ILE A 131 12.58 -1.42 11.42
N ASN A 132 13.73 -0.79 11.59
CA ASN A 132 14.06 0.00 12.78
C ASN A 132 13.04 1.13 13.01
N LYS A 133 12.53 1.75 11.94
CA LYS A 133 11.48 2.77 12.05
C LYS A 133 10.18 2.19 12.59
N VAL A 134 9.79 1.01 12.14
CA VAL A 134 8.60 0.29 12.63
C VAL A 134 8.79 -0.15 14.06
N GLU A 135 9.94 -0.74 14.39
CA GLU A 135 10.26 -1.16 15.76
C GLU A 135 10.21 -0.01 16.75
N THR A 136 10.79 1.15 16.38
CA THR A 136 10.75 2.35 17.20
C THR A 136 9.31 2.76 17.52
N LEU A 137 8.41 2.70 16.54
CA LEU A 137 6.99 2.98 16.74
C LEU A 137 6.34 1.97 17.69
N CYS A 138 6.61 0.67 17.47
CA CYS A 138 5.97 -0.40 18.24
C CYS A 138 6.47 -0.50 19.69
N LYS A 139 7.72 -0.09 19.94
CA LYS A 139 8.35 -0.06 21.28
C LYS A 139 8.16 1.26 22.02
N ASP A 140 7.58 2.29 21.38
CA ASP A 140 7.37 3.60 21.99
C ASP A 140 6.32 3.51 23.12
N PRO A 141 6.63 3.98 24.35
CA PRO A 141 5.69 3.92 25.47
C PRO A 141 4.41 4.75 25.24
N ASN A 142 4.46 5.77 24.38
CA ASN A 142 3.29 6.57 23.98
C ASN A 142 2.60 6.02 22.72
N GLY A 143 3.09 4.91 22.16
CA GLY A 143 2.64 4.30 20.92
C GLY A 143 2.27 2.85 21.09
N GLY A 144 2.92 2.00 20.34
CA GLY A 144 2.67 0.56 20.26
C GLY A 144 1.96 0.16 18.99
N CYS A 145 1.97 -1.14 18.71
CA CYS A 145 1.38 -1.70 17.50
C CYS A 145 0.38 -2.79 17.82
N VAL A 146 -0.69 -2.83 17.05
CA VAL A 146 -1.64 -3.94 16.97
C VAL A 146 -1.59 -4.45 15.54
N PHE A 147 -1.13 -5.69 15.36
CA PHE A 147 -1.05 -6.28 14.03
C PHE A 147 -2.38 -6.91 13.64
N TRP A 148 -2.80 -6.72 12.40
CA TRP A 148 -4.02 -7.26 11.85
C TRP A 148 -3.77 -7.97 10.51
N SER A 149 -4.62 -8.94 10.16
CA SER A 149 -4.50 -9.74 8.93
C SER A 149 -5.79 -9.78 8.09
N ALA A 150 -6.93 -9.41 8.68
CA ALA A 150 -8.22 -9.37 7.98
C ALA A 150 -8.64 -7.94 7.67
N GLY A 151 -9.11 -7.68 6.45
CA GLY A 151 -9.46 -6.32 5.98
C GLY A 151 -10.56 -5.60 6.78
N ALA A 152 -11.45 -6.34 7.44
CA ALA A 152 -12.46 -5.77 8.34
C ALA A 152 -11.86 -5.28 9.69
N LYS A 153 -10.65 -5.69 10.05
CA LYS A 153 -10.08 -5.42 11.37
C LYS A 153 -9.70 -3.96 11.62
N PRO A 154 -9.12 -3.20 10.67
CA PRO A 154 -8.79 -1.79 10.90
C PRO A 154 -9.97 -0.92 11.36
N PRO A 155 -11.16 -0.97 10.74
CA PRO A 155 -12.33 -0.24 11.24
C PRO A 155 -12.74 -0.64 12.67
N GLU A 156 -12.72 -1.93 12.99
CA GLU A 156 -13.04 -2.41 14.34
C GLU A 156 -12.09 -1.85 15.40
N LEU A 157 -10.77 -1.90 15.13
CA LEU A 157 -9.74 -1.37 16.01
C LEU A 157 -9.86 0.14 16.24
N LEU A 158 -10.27 0.89 15.21
CA LEU A 158 -10.50 2.33 15.29
C LEU A 158 -11.79 2.65 16.06
N MET A 159 -12.87 1.89 15.81
CA MET A 159 -14.16 2.11 16.46
C MET A 159 -14.14 1.72 17.95
N SER A 160 -13.43 0.66 18.29
CA SER A 160 -13.25 0.26 19.70
C SER A 160 -12.32 1.19 20.48
N GLY A 161 -11.55 2.04 19.80
CA GLY A 161 -10.53 2.89 20.40
C GLY A 161 -9.25 2.15 20.81
N GLU A 162 -9.09 0.89 20.41
CA GLU A 162 -7.89 0.11 20.69
C GLU A 162 -6.67 0.72 20.00
N VAL A 163 -6.84 1.32 18.81
CA VAL A 163 -5.82 2.08 18.11
C VAL A 163 -6.32 3.48 17.74
N VAL A 164 -5.42 4.45 17.66
CA VAL A 164 -5.76 5.83 17.26
C VAL A 164 -5.64 6.04 15.75
N MET A 165 -4.81 5.26 15.09
CA MET A 165 -4.66 5.22 13.64
C MET A 165 -4.44 3.78 13.19
N ALA A 166 -4.92 3.43 12.00
CA ALA A 166 -4.71 2.12 11.40
C ALA A 166 -4.41 2.24 9.92
N THR A 167 -3.51 1.40 9.42
CA THR A 167 -3.38 1.16 7.97
C THR A 167 -4.54 0.33 7.46
N GLY A 168 -4.86 0.45 6.19
CA GLY A 168 -5.94 -0.32 5.56
C GLY A 168 -5.97 -0.10 4.05
N TRP A 169 -6.94 -0.72 3.43
CA TRP A 169 -7.28 -0.50 2.02
C TRP A 169 -8.50 0.42 1.92
N ASN A 170 -8.59 1.18 0.85
CA ASN A 170 -9.71 2.10 0.62
C ASN A 170 -10.85 1.49 -0.23
N GLY A 171 -10.73 0.24 -0.63
CA GLY A 171 -11.70 -0.46 -1.47
C GLY A 171 -12.45 -1.56 -0.73
#